data_110680b7a2d979836ef0b86d9c7574df
#
_entry.id   110680b7a2d979836ef0b86d9c7574df
#
_cell.length_a   1.000
_cell.length_b   1.000
_cell.length_c   1.000
_cell.angle_alpha   90.00
_cell.angle_beta   90.00
_cell.angle_gamma   90.00
#
_symmetry.space_group_name_H-M   'P 1'
#
loop_
_entity.id
_entity.type
_entity.pdbx_description
1 polymer ?
#
loop_
_entity_poly.entity_id
_entity_poly.type
_entity_poly.pdbx_seq_one_letter_code
_entity_poly.pdbx_strand_id
1 'polypeptide(L)'
;FLEGKGYEVDTVTNGQDALDRCRATTYDLIFLDENMPGLSGLQTLALIKDICPTVPVVMITKSEEENIMDMAIGQKIADYLIKPVNPNQILLSLKKNLHRRDIVSEAAQTGYQQSFGKIGMQINDSLTAADWMELYRRLVYWELELEATDSPMSEMLAMQKTEANSAFAKFIKRNYADWVSTKDAPADRPLMSPDLFKRILFPALDKGEKVFFIVLDNFRYDQWRVLADELSGLFNIDEQLYFSILPTATQYARNAIFSGLMPDQIAKLFPELWVDEDEEENKNLNEAPLIRTIIELSLIHI
;
A
#
# COMPACT_ATOMS: atom_id res chain seq x y z
N PHE A 1 23.43 -21.96 27.03
CA PHE A 1 22.39 -21.02 27.48
C PHE A 1 21.11 -21.13 26.65
N LEU A 2 21.21 -20.98 25.33
CA LEU A 2 20.05 -21.02 24.41
C LEU A 2 19.43 -22.43 24.34
N GLU A 3 20.25 -23.48 24.32
CA GLU A 3 19.77 -24.88 24.38
C GLU A 3 18.94 -25.14 25.65
N GLY A 4 19.35 -24.58 26.78
CA GLY A 4 18.57 -24.65 28.02
C GLY A 4 17.25 -23.86 28.01
N LYS A 5 17.01 -23.11 26.93
CA LYS A 5 15.76 -22.39 26.65
C LYS A 5 14.91 -23.04 25.52
N GLY A 6 15.36 -24.22 25.05
CA GLY A 6 14.63 -25.01 24.05
C GLY A 6 14.96 -24.67 22.60
N TYR A 7 16.03 -23.93 22.34
CA TYR A 7 16.50 -23.66 20.98
C TYR A 7 17.54 -24.71 20.54
N GLU A 8 17.49 -25.15 19.31
CA GLU A 8 18.60 -25.87 18.66
C GLU A 8 19.66 -24.89 18.24
N VAL A 9 20.93 -25.14 18.58
CA VAL A 9 22.02 -24.19 18.39
C VAL A 9 23.19 -24.83 17.72
N ASP A 10 23.53 -24.39 16.52
CA ASP A 10 24.79 -24.69 15.86
C ASP A 10 25.79 -23.57 16.11
N THR A 11 27.06 -23.94 16.38
CA THR A 11 28.14 -22.98 16.59
C THR A 11 29.28 -23.24 15.64
N VAL A 12 29.85 -22.16 15.11
CA VAL A 12 31.03 -22.16 14.25
C VAL A 12 32.03 -21.09 14.70
N THR A 13 33.28 -21.18 14.31
CA THR A 13 34.33 -20.30 14.81
C THR A 13 34.83 -19.28 13.76
N ASN A 14 34.40 -19.38 12.54
CA ASN A 14 34.77 -18.49 11.44
C ASN A 14 33.66 -18.32 10.40
N GLY A 15 33.81 -17.32 9.53
CA GLY A 15 32.79 -16.97 8.53
C GLY A 15 32.65 -18.05 7.44
N GLN A 16 33.73 -18.74 7.03
CA GLN A 16 33.63 -19.77 5.99
C GLN A 16 32.78 -20.95 6.44
N ASP A 17 32.98 -21.45 7.66
CA ASP A 17 32.19 -22.53 8.23
C ASP A 17 30.72 -22.10 8.39
N ALA A 18 30.45 -20.82 8.72
CA ALA A 18 29.10 -20.29 8.78
C ALA A 18 28.40 -20.36 7.40
N LEU A 19 29.09 -19.97 6.33
CA LEU A 19 28.56 -20.07 4.96
C LEU A 19 28.28 -21.51 4.54
N ASP A 20 29.15 -22.44 4.87
CA ASP A 20 28.98 -23.85 4.54
C ASP A 20 27.79 -24.45 5.30
N ARG A 21 27.59 -24.06 6.56
CA ARG A 21 26.37 -24.42 7.32
C ARG A 21 25.12 -23.81 6.72
N CYS A 22 25.11 -22.56 6.33
CA CYS A 22 23.96 -21.92 5.69
C CYS A 22 23.56 -22.54 4.34
N ARG A 23 24.52 -23.17 3.62
CA ARG A 23 24.23 -23.93 2.41
C ARG A 23 23.62 -25.29 2.68
N ALA A 24 23.99 -25.90 3.80
CA ALA A 24 23.54 -27.25 4.17
C ALA A 24 22.25 -27.30 4.98
N THR A 25 21.95 -26.26 5.75
CA THR A 25 20.85 -26.22 6.73
C THR A 25 20.20 -24.84 6.74
N THR A 26 18.88 -24.81 6.89
CA THR A 26 18.10 -23.57 7.07
C THR A 26 18.12 -23.17 8.54
N TYR A 27 18.33 -21.89 8.81
CA TYR A 27 18.31 -21.33 10.17
C TYR A 27 17.18 -20.29 10.29
N ASP A 28 16.57 -20.24 11.48
CA ASP A 28 15.55 -19.23 11.78
C ASP A 28 16.16 -17.89 12.18
N LEU A 29 17.41 -17.88 12.72
CA LEU A 29 18.16 -16.68 13.07
C LEU A 29 19.65 -17.00 13.20
N ILE A 30 20.49 -16.04 12.82
CA ILE A 30 21.95 -16.14 12.92
C ILE A 30 22.48 -15.02 13.83
N PHE A 31 23.26 -15.34 14.84
CA PHE A 31 24.11 -14.41 15.56
C PHE A 31 25.50 -14.41 14.95
N LEU A 32 25.99 -13.26 14.54
CA LEU A 32 27.24 -13.11 13.79
C LEU A 32 28.18 -12.13 14.49
N ASP A 33 29.36 -12.62 14.91
CA ASP A 33 30.40 -11.76 15.47
C ASP A 33 31.12 -10.99 14.34
N GLU A 34 31.39 -9.70 14.55
CA GLU A 34 32.18 -8.91 13.60
C GLU A 34 33.67 -9.38 13.57
N ASN A 35 34.20 -9.68 14.74
CA ASN A 35 35.61 -10.03 14.88
C ASN A 35 35.84 -11.55 14.84
N MET A 36 35.94 -12.10 13.64
CA MET A 36 36.18 -13.52 13.40
C MET A 36 37.48 -13.75 12.59
N PRO A 37 38.11 -14.92 12.73
CA PRO A 37 39.23 -15.30 11.89
C PRO A 37 38.84 -15.46 10.43
N GLY A 38 39.62 -14.93 9.51
CA GLY A 38 39.37 -15.00 8.07
C GLY A 38 38.45 -13.89 7.59
N LEU A 39 37.22 -14.24 7.23
CA LEU A 39 36.18 -13.24 6.85
C LEU A 39 35.71 -12.48 8.05
N SER A 40 35.56 -11.15 7.93
CA SER A 40 34.89 -10.34 8.95
C SER A 40 33.38 -10.65 9.03
N GLY A 41 32.73 -10.22 10.09
CA GLY A 41 31.28 -10.35 10.22
C GLY A 41 30.52 -9.68 9.08
N LEU A 42 30.90 -8.45 8.68
CA LEU A 42 30.27 -7.74 7.56
C LEU A 42 30.46 -8.47 6.22
N GLN A 43 31.68 -8.99 5.96
CA GLN A 43 31.92 -9.77 4.75
C GLN A 43 31.09 -11.05 4.73
N THR A 44 31.02 -11.72 5.87
CA THR A 44 30.23 -12.95 6.03
C THR A 44 28.73 -12.65 5.90
N LEU A 45 28.24 -11.53 6.46
CA LEU A 45 26.85 -11.08 6.34
C LEU A 45 26.42 -10.91 4.89
N ALA A 46 27.23 -10.21 4.08
CA ALA A 46 26.94 -10.01 2.66
C ALA A 46 26.74 -11.36 1.94
N LEU A 47 27.65 -12.30 2.17
CA LEU A 47 27.58 -13.63 1.55
C LEU A 47 26.44 -14.50 2.10
N ILE A 48 26.10 -14.37 3.38
CA ILE A 48 24.92 -15.04 3.96
C ILE A 48 23.65 -14.50 3.29
N LYS A 49 23.56 -13.19 3.08
CA LYS A 49 22.38 -12.58 2.43
C LYS A 49 22.22 -12.99 0.97
N ASP A 50 23.29 -13.31 0.29
CA ASP A 50 23.26 -13.89 -1.07
C ASP A 50 22.72 -15.34 -1.06
N ILE A 51 23.06 -16.14 -0.03
CA ILE A 51 22.65 -17.55 0.11
C ILE A 51 21.23 -17.65 0.71
N CYS A 52 20.97 -16.90 1.77
CA CYS A 52 19.73 -16.91 2.56
C CYS A 52 19.21 -15.48 2.76
N PRO A 53 18.58 -14.85 1.76
CA PRO A 53 18.18 -13.43 1.83
C PRO A 53 17.22 -13.09 2.98
N THR A 54 16.37 -14.04 3.36
CA THR A 54 15.29 -13.84 4.33
C THR A 54 15.68 -14.14 5.77
N VAL A 55 16.80 -14.86 6.01
CA VAL A 55 17.19 -15.20 7.37
C VAL A 55 17.59 -13.94 8.16
N PRO A 56 17.02 -13.69 9.34
CA PRO A 56 17.44 -12.58 10.19
C PRO A 56 18.84 -12.81 10.73
N VAL A 57 19.71 -11.82 10.56
CA VAL A 57 21.08 -11.84 11.07
C VAL A 57 21.24 -10.74 12.11
N VAL A 58 21.69 -11.11 13.30
CA VAL A 58 21.97 -10.21 14.42
C VAL A 58 23.49 -10.07 14.54
N MET A 59 23.99 -8.87 14.31
CA MET A 59 25.42 -8.59 14.45
C MET A 59 25.80 -8.40 15.92
N ILE A 60 26.93 -9.00 16.33
CA ILE A 60 27.52 -8.83 17.65
C ILE A 60 28.93 -8.27 17.52
N THR A 61 29.22 -7.12 18.14
CA THR A 61 30.53 -6.46 17.98
C THR A 61 31.00 -5.80 19.28
N LYS A 62 32.27 -5.48 19.34
CA LYS A 62 32.87 -4.69 20.44
C LYS A 62 32.91 -3.20 20.15
N SER A 63 32.66 -2.79 18.91
CA SER A 63 32.83 -1.42 18.46
C SER A 63 31.50 -0.69 18.38
N GLU A 64 31.45 0.55 18.88
CA GLU A 64 30.40 1.52 18.67
C GLU A 64 30.71 2.39 17.43
N GLU A 65 31.59 1.95 16.55
CA GLU A 65 31.94 2.71 15.35
C GLU A 65 30.74 2.86 14.44
N GLU A 66 30.34 4.09 14.25
CA GLU A 66 29.18 4.52 13.44
C GLU A 66 29.23 3.94 12.02
N ASN A 67 30.42 3.87 11.43
CA ASN A 67 30.65 3.30 10.10
C ASN A 67 30.28 1.79 9.98
N ILE A 68 30.54 0.99 11.01
CA ILE A 68 30.18 -0.44 11.02
C ILE A 68 28.67 -0.61 11.15
N MET A 69 28.04 0.23 11.96
CA MET A 69 26.58 0.28 12.10
C MET A 69 25.91 0.64 10.78
N ASP A 70 26.35 1.69 10.12
CA ASP A 70 25.77 2.15 8.85
C ASP A 70 25.95 1.10 7.74
N MET A 71 27.11 0.47 7.64
CA MET A 71 27.34 -0.61 6.69
C MET A 71 26.47 -1.85 6.97
N ALA A 72 26.32 -2.21 8.24
CA ALA A 72 25.49 -3.35 8.64
C ALA A 72 23.98 -3.07 8.37
N ILE A 73 23.50 -1.86 8.65
CA ILE A 73 22.14 -1.40 8.32
C ILE A 73 21.94 -1.43 6.81
N GLY A 74 22.87 -0.95 6.02
CA GLY A 74 22.84 -1.00 4.55
C GLY A 74 22.76 -2.44 3.99
N GLN A 75 23.26 -3.43 4.74
CA GLN A 75 23.18 -4.85 4.40
C GLN A 75 21.94 -5.57 5.02
N LYS A 76 20.96 -4.80 5.52
CA LYS A 76 19.69 -5.31 6.06
C LYS A 76 19.85 -6.30 7.23
N ILE A 77 20.62 -5.93 8.25
CA ILE A 77 20.67 -6.70 9.51
C ILE A 77 19.31 -6.61 10.23
N ALA A 78 19.02 -7.63 11.02
CA ALA A 78 17.80 -7.69 11.81
C ALA A 78 17.93 -6.98 13.17
N ASP A 79 19.14 -7.00 13.75
CA ASP A 79 19.44 -6.36 15.04
C ASP A 79 20.96 -6.22 15.22
N TYR A 80 21.36 -5.45 16.23
CA TYR A 80 22.76 -5.15 16.54
C TYR A 80 22.98 -5.20 18.06
N LEU A 81 23.99 -5.96 18.52
CA LEU A 81 24.33 -6.11 19.94
C LEU A 81 25.78 -5.74 20.19
N ILE A 82 26.04 -4.96 21.25
CA ILE A 82 27.37 -4.50 21.62
C ILE A 82 27.90 -5.36 22.78
N LYS A 83 29.13 -5.85 22.65
CA LYS A 83 29.81 -6.61 23.72
C LYS A 83 30.25 -5.66 24.85
N PRO A 84 30.06 -6.04 26.12
CA PRO A 84 29.62 -7.35 26.61
C PRO A 84 28.13 -7.57 26.49
N VAL A 85 27.68 -8.65 25.83
CA VAL A 85 26.29 -8.95 25.59
C VAL A 85 25.69 -9.62 26.81
N ASN A 86 24.59 -9.05 27.31
CA ASN A 86 23.82 -9.64 28.39
C ASN A 86 22.91 -10.76 27.81
N PRO A 87 22.79 -11.93 28.48
CA PRO A 87 21.87 -12.99 28.08
C PRO A 87 20.43 -12.53 27.81
N ASN A 88 19.95 -11.55 28.57
CA ASN A 88 18.61 -10.98 28.34
C ASN A 88 18.50 -10.19 27.01
N GLN A 89 19.58 -9.56 26.55
CA GLN A 89 19.59 -8.89 25.26
C GLN A 89 19.50 -9.90 24.11
N ILE A 90 20.20 -11.04 24.24
CA ILE A 90 20.10 -12.13 23.27
C ILE A 90 18.68 -12.67 23.20
N LEU A 91 18.05 -12.94 24.36
CA LEU A 91 16.66 -13.41 24.42
C LEU A 91 15.65 -12.38 23.88
N LEU A 92 15.90 -11.09 24.13
CA LEU A 92 15.05 -10.02 23.60
C LEU A 92 15.16 -9.95 22.08
N SER A 93 16.39 -10.01 21.55
CA SER A 93 16.63 -10.01 20.11
C SER A 93 16.06 -11.26 19.43
N LEU A 94 16.18 -12.44 20.05
CA LEU A 94 15.52 -13.67 19.61
C LEU A 94 14.00 -13.50 19.53
N LYS A 95 13.36 -13.07 20.61
CA LYS A 95 11.91 -12.86 20.64
C LYS A 95 11.46 -11.84 19.59
N LYS A 96 12.18 -10.73 19.48
CA LYS A 96 11.89 -9.69 18.48
C LYS A 96 11.95 -10.23 17.04
N ASN A 97 12.89 -11.10 16.73
CA ASN A 97 13.14 -11.55 15.36
C ASN A 97 12.45 -12.87 15.00
N LEU A 98 12.31 -13.82 15.95
CA LEU A 98 11.64 -15.10 15.71
C LEU A 98 10.12 -15.02 15.92
N HIS A 99 9.67 -14.30 16.96
CA HIS A 99 8.25 -14.19 17.28
C HIS A 99 7.60 -12.90 16.80
N ARG A 100 8.30 -12.09 16.02
CA ARG A 100 7.75 -10.84 15.48
C ARG A 100 6.50 -11.11 14.62
N ARG A 101 6.53 -12.15 13.79
CA ARG A 101 5.38 -12.55 12.98
C ARG A 101 4.21 -12.96 13.86
N ASP A 102 4.45 -13.77 14.88
CA ASP A 102 3.41 -14.25 15.79
C ASP A 102 2.80 -13.10 16.60
N ILE A 103 3.64 -12.21 17.14
CA ILE A 103 3.19 -11.03 17.90
C ILE A 103 2.40 -10.08 17.01
N VAL A 104 2.87 -9.82 15.79
CA VAL A 104 2.17 -8.95 14.83
C VAL A 104 0.88 -9.61 14.37
N SER A 105 0.88 -10.91 14.12
CA SER A 105 -0.32 -11.69 13.77
C SER A 105 -1.37 -11.65 14.89
N GLU A 106 -0.96 -11.90 16.13
CA GLU A 106 -1.86 -11.86 17.29
C GLU A 106 -2.43 -10.46 17.53
N ALA A 107 -1.60 -9.43 17.36
CA ALA A 107 -2.04 -8.03 17.44
C ALA A 107 -3.04 -7.67 16.33
N ALA A 108 -2.78 -8.09 15.09
CA ALA A 108 -3.68 -7.87 13.97
C ALA A 108 -5.01 -8.59 14.14
N GLN A 109 -4.98 -9.85 14.61
CA GLN A 109 -6.19 -10.63 14.89
C GLN A 109 -7.03 -9.98 15.98
N THR A 110 -6.41 -9.60 17.10
CA THR A 110 -7.09 -8.94 18.22
C THR A 110 -7.67 -7.59 17.79
N GLY A 111 -6.91 -6.79 17.04
CA GLY A 111 -7.36 -5.50 16.52
C GLY A 111 -8.55 -5.64 15.58
N TYR A 112 -8.50 -6.63 14.67
CA TYR A 112 -9.60 -6.89 13.76
C TYR A 112 -10.84 -7.41 14.51
N GLN A 113 -10.71 -8.32 15.46
CA GLN A 113 -11.83 -8.79 16.29
C GLN A 113 -12.55 -7.63 16.99
N GLN A 114 -11.81 -6.67 17.54
CA GLN A 114 -12.38 -5.46 18.15
C GLN A 114 -13.08 -4.56 17.12
N SER A 115 -12.60 -4.53 15.87
CA SER A 115 -13.15 -3.73 14.79
C SER A 115 -14.32 -4.40 14.08
N PHE A 116 -14.40 -5.73 14.12
CA PHE A 116 -15.37 -6.55 13.40
C PHE A 116 -16.82 -6.10 13.63
N GLY A 117 -17.21 -5.97 14.92
CA GLY A 117 -18.55 -5.54 15.29
C GLY A 117 -18.88 -4.13 14.80
N LYS A 118 -17.90 -3.21 14.87
CA LYS A 118 -18.07 -1.82 14.41
C LYS A 118 -18.24 -1.74 12.90
N ILE A 119 -17.45 -2.51 12.14
CA ILE A 119 -17.55 -2.61 10.68
C ILE A 119 -18.92 -3.19 10.30
N GLY A 120 -19.36 -4.27 10.94
CA GLY A 120 -20.67 -4.89 10.68
C GLY A 120 -21.83 -3.95 10.96
N MET A 121 -21.80 -3.15 12.05
CA MET A 121 -22.80 -2.12 12.33
C MET A 121 -22.81 -1.05 11.23
N GLN A 122 -21.63 -0.54 10.86
CA GLN A 122 -21.51 0.48 9.81
C GLN A 122 -22.10 0.03 8.47
N ILE A 123 -21.83 -1.21 8.03
CA ILE A 123 -22.36 -1.76 6.77
C ILE A 123 -23.90 -1.68 6.73
N ASN A 124 -24.54 -1.83 7.88
CA ASN A 124 -26.01 -1.87 8.01
C ASN A 124 -26.63 -0.50 8.32
N ASP A 125 -25.83 0.53 8.55
CA ASP A 125 -26.30 1.88 8.80
C ASP A 125 -26.64 2.63 7.49
N SER A 126 -27.31 3.78 7.63
CA SER A 126 -27.57 4.70 6.52
C SER A 126 -26.32 5.53 6.23
N LEU A 127 -25.38 4.99 5.47
CA LEU A 127 -24.11 5.62 5.16
C LEU A 127 -24.23 6.70 4.09
N THR A 128 -23.49 7.79 4.29
CA THR A 128 -23.19 8.79 3.26
C THR A 128 -22.08 8.31 2.31
N ALA A 129 -21.85 9.05 1.23
CA ALA A 129 -20.71 8.75 0.34
C ALA A 129 -19.34 8.82 1.07
N ALA A 130 -19.19 9.78 1.99
CA ALA A 130 -17.98 9.91 2.79
C ALA A 130 -17.80 8.72 3.76
N ASP A 131 -18.87 8.25 4.38
CA ASP A 131 -18.83 7.09 5.27
C ASP A 131 -18.42 5.81 4.51
N TRP A 132 -18.92 5.65 3.27
CA TRP A 132 -18.52 4.54 2.41
C TRP A 132 -17.04 4.57 2.02
N MET A 133 -16.48 5.76 1.75
CA MET A 133 -15.04 5.91 1.48
C MET A 133 -14.22 5.52 2.72
N GLU A 134 -14.65 5.94 3.91
CA GLU A 134 -13.96 5.61 5.16
C GLU A 134 -14.07 4.11 5.49
N LEU A 135 -15.25 3.52 5.30
CA LEU A 135 -15.43 2.08 5.47
C LEU A 135 -14.54 1.29 4.51
N TYR A 136 -14.43 1.72 3.25
CA TYR A 136 -13.57 1.09 2.25
C TYR A 136 -12.09 1.16 2.65
N ARG A 137 -11.61 2.33 3.12
CA ARG A 137 -10.24 2.47 3.65
C ARG A 137 -9.97 1.48 4.78
N ARG A 138 -10.92 1.32 5.67
CA ARG A 138 -10.81 0.42 6.83
C ARG A 138 -10.80 -1.05 6.42
N LEU A 139 -11.63 -1.44 5.46
CA LEU A 139 -11.63 -2.80 4.93
C LEU A 139 -10.31 -3.14 4.22
N VAL A 140 -9.76 -2.21 3.44
CA VAL A 140 -8.46 -2.39 2.78
C VAL A 140 -7.31 -2.42 3.80
N TYR A 141 -7.36 -1.56 4.83
CA TYR A 141 -6.38 -1.61 5.92
C TYR A 141 -6.31 -3.00 6.57
N TRP A 142 -7.46 -3.56 6.96
CA TRP A 142 -7.49 -4.89 7.56
C TRP A 142 -7.13 -6.01 6.60
N GLU A 143 -7.41 -5.84 5.31
CA GLU A 143 -6.97 -6.79 4.28
C GLU A 143 -5.43 -6.89 4.25
N LEU A 144 -4.74 -5.77 4.17
CA LEU A 144 -3.28 -5.74 4.17
C LEU A 144 -2.67 -6.25 5.48
N GLU A 145 -3.22 -5.87 6.64
CA GLU A 145 -2.74 -6.33 7.94
C GLU A 145 -2.90 -7.85 8.14
N LEU A 146 -4.03 -8.41 7.72
CA LEU A 146 -4.31 -9.83 7.88
C LEU A 146 -3.58 -10.69 6.83
N GLU A 147 -3.42 -10.21 5.60
CA GLU A 147 -2.62 -10.89 4.57
C GLU A 147 -1.13 -10.95 4.96
N ALA A 148 -0.58 -9.86 5.49
CA ALA A 148 0.81 -9.81 5.94
C ALA A 148 1.15 -10.84 7.03
N THR A 149 0.13 -11.34 7.74
CA THR A 149 0.27 -12.23 8.89
C THR A 149 -0.28 -13.64 8.65
N ASP A 150 -0.76 -13.93 7.45
CA ASP A 150 -1.44 -15.21 7.12
C ASP A 150 -2.52 -15.59 8.15
N SER A 151 -3.34 -14.60 8.51
CA SER A 151 -4.29 -14.72 9.61
C SER A 151 -5.53 -15.54 9.23
N PRO A 152 -6.02 -16.43 10.09
CA PRO A 152 -7.30 -17.13 9.89
C PRO A 152 -8.51 -16.18 9.85
N MET A 153 -8.35 -14.92 10.31
CA MET A 153 -9.39 -13.90 10.24
C MET A 153 -9.64 -13.38 8.80
N SER A 154 -8.78 -13.70 7.85
CA SER A 154 -8.92 -13.29 6.44
C SER A 154 -10.23 -13.76 5.81
N GLU A 155 -10.70 -14.97 6.16
CA GLU A 155 -12.00 -15.48 5.70
C GLU A 155 -13.17 -14.65 6.25
N MET A 156 -13.11 -14.25 7.52
CA MET A 156 -14.14 -13.40 8.14
C MET A 156 -14.18 -12.02 7.49
N LEU A 157 -13.01 -11.46 7.18
CA LEU A 157 -12.92 -10.18 6.45
C LEU A 157 -13.49 -10.32 5.03
N ALA A 158 -13.21 -11.43 4.32
CA ALA A 158 -13.77 -11.68 3.00
C ALA A 158 -15.31 -11.73 3.00
N MET A 159 -15.89 -12.33 4.04
CA MET A 159 -17.35 -12.30 4.24
C MET A 159 -17.87 -10.87 4.47
N GLN A 160 -17.22 -10.08 5.34
CA GLN A 160 -17.60 -8.68 5.56
C GLN A 160 -17.45 -7.82 4.29
N LYS A 161 -16.39 -8.03 3.51
CA LYS A 161 -16.22 -7.34 2.22
C LYS A 161 -17.35 -7.68 1.25
N THR A 162 -17.80 -8.92 1.22
CA THR A 162 -18.93 -9.36 0.38
C THR A 162 -20.24 -8.70 0.82
N GLU A 163 -20.50 -8.63 2.12
CA GLU A 163 -21.66 -7.93 2.69
C GLU A 163 -21.60 -6.43 2.38
N ALA A 164 -20.45 -5.79 2.63
CA ALA A 164 -20.22 -4.39 2.34
C ALA A 164 -20.44 -4.07 0.85
N ASN A 165 -19.91 -4.90 -0.05
CA ASN A 165 -20.09 -4.72 -1.48
C ASN A 165 -21.56 -4.81 -1.90
N SER A 166 -22.32 -5.73 -1.31
CA SER A 166 -23.76 -5.87 -1.55
C SER A 166 -24.56 -4.66 -1.05
N ALA A 167 -24.21 -4.13 0.11
CA ALA A 167 -24.82 -2.93 0.67
C ALA A 167 -24.43 -1.66 -0.13
N PHE A 168 -23.17 -1.55 -0.52
CA PHE A 168 -22.67 -0.47 -1.36
C PHE A 168 -23.36 -0.44 -2.73
N ALA A 169 -23.54 -1.59 -3.36
CA ALA A 169 -24.27 -1.66 -4.63
C ALA A 169 -25.71 -1.12 -4.51
N LYS A 170 -26.39 -1.39 -3.40
CA LYS A 170 -27.72 -0.83 -3.12
C LYS A 170 -27.66 0.68 -2.88
N PHE A 171 -26.62 1.16 -2.20
CA PHE A 171 -26.38 2.59 -1.99
C PHE A 171 -26.17 3.31 -3.33
N ILE A 172 -25.29 2.79 -4.19
CA ILE A 172 -25.06 3.34 -5.53
C ILE A 172 -26.33 3.35 -6.36
N LYS A 173 -27.09 2.25 -6.37
CA LYS A 173 -28.35 2.18 -7.12
C LYS A 173 -29.35 3.24 -6.72
N ARG A 174 -29.36 3.66 -5.45
CA ARG A 174 -30.30 4.70 -4.96
C ARG A 174 -29.85 6.12 -5.28
N ASN A 175 -28.54 6.38 -5.31
CA ASN A 175 -28.02 7.75 -5.32
C ASN A 175 -27.39 8.16 -6.66
N TYR A 176 -26.89 7.20 -7.44
CA TYR A 176 -26.06 7.49 -8.59
C TYR A 176 -26.77 8.35 -9.66
N ALA A 177 -28.04 8.07 -9.94
CA ALA A 177 -28.80 8.83 -10.93
C ALA A 177 -28.90 10.33 -10.58
N ASP A 178 -29.07 10.63 -9.30
CA ASP A 178 -29.14 12.01 -8.81
C ASP A 178 -27.77 12.69 -8.91
N TRP A 179 -26.69 11.96 -8.63
CA TRP A 179 -25.33 12.51 -8.70
C TRP A 179 -24.89 12.90 -10.11
N VAL A 180 -25.34 12.16 -11.12
CA VAL A 180 -24.98 12.44 -12.53
C VAL A 180 -26.00 13.37 -13.22
N SER A 181 -27.07 13.75 -12.54
CA SER A 181 -28.03 14.71 -13.06
C SER A 181 -27.36 16.07 -13.27
N THR A 182 -27.51 16.63 -14.49
CA THR A 182 -26.92 17.93 -14.82
C THR A 182 -27.75 19.11 -14.29
N LYS A 183 -29.03 18.89 -13.93
CA LYS A 183 -29.93 19.96 -13.54
C LYS A 183 -30.15 20.04 -12.03
N ASP A 184 -30.16 18.89 -11.37
CA ASP A 184 -30.60 18.77 -9.98
C ASP A 184 -29.62 17.96 -9.13
N ALA A 185 -28.31 17.97 -9.48
CA ALA A 185 -27.31 17.27 -8.70
C ALA A 185 -27.26 17.82 -7.27
N PRO A 186 -27.32 16.96 -6.23
CA PRO A 186 -27.24 17.40 -4.85
C PRO A 186 -25.96 18.17 -4.58
N ALA A 187 -26.03 19.23 -3.76
CA ALA A 187 -24.86 20.06 -3.42
C ALA A 187 -23.77 19.26 -2.65
N ASP A 188 -24.18 18.20 -1.96
CA ASP A 188 -23.34 17.30 -1.16
C ASP A 188 -22.95 16.02 -1.92
N ARG A 189 -23.17 15.96 -3.25
CA ARG A 189 -22.73 14.83 -4.04
C ARG A 189 -21.20 14.63 -3.92
N PRO A 190 -20.72 13.38 -3.93
CA PRO A 190 -19.29 13.12 -3.85
C PRO A 190 -18.54 13.64 -5.07
N LEU A 191 -17.23 13.80 -4.92
CA LEU A 191 -16.31 14.04 -6.02
C LEU A 191 -16.37 12.85 -6.99
N MET A 192 -16.51 13.14 -8.29
CA MET A 192 -16.59 12.12 -9.35
C MET A 192 -15.56 12.34 -10.44
N SER A 193 -15.38 11.37 -11.34
CA SER A 193 -14.39 11.43 -12.42
C SER A 193 -14.37 12.78 -13.17
N PRO A 194 -15.51 13.37 -13.60
CA PRO A 194 -15.52 14.65 -14.33
C PRO A 194 -15.09 15.86 -13.50
N ASP A 195 -15.06 15.74 -12.17
CA ASP A 195 -14.79 16.87 -11.28
C ASP A 195 -13.32 17.09 -11.00
N LEU A 196 -12.46 16.08 -11.27
CA LEU A 196 -11.08 16.07 -10.78
C LEU A 196 -10.27 17.29 -11.28
N PHE A 197 -10.39 17.64 -12.54
CA PHE A 197 -9.66 18.79 -13.07
C PHE A 197 -10.17 20.10 -12.47
N LYS A 198 -11.47 20.30 -12.45
CA LYS A 198 -12.10 21.55 -11.97
C LYS A 198 -11.92 21.76 -10.47
N ARG A 199 -11.94 20.68 -9.67
CA ARG A 199 -11.95 20.78 -8.21
C ARG A 199 -10.58 20.57 -7.57
N ILE A 200 -9.63 19.92 -8.28
CA ILE A 200 -8.30 19.61 -7.74
C ILE A 200 -7.20 20.25 -8.59
N LEU A 201 -7.15 19.97 -9.90
CA LEU A 201 -6.04 20.39 -10.75
C LEU A 201 -6.04 21.91 -10.99
N PHE A 202 -7.13 22.47 -11.46
CA PHE A 202 -7.19 23.90 -11.81
C PHE A 202 -6.94 24.81 -10.61
N PRO A 203 -7.49 24.58 -9.41
CA PRO A 203 -7.17 25.38 -8.24
C PRO A 203 -5.68 25.38 -7.84
N ALA A 204 -4.93 24.30 -8.12
CA ALA A 204 -3.49 24.27 -7.92
C ALA A 204 -2.76 25.11 -8.98
N LEU A 205 -3.15 24.97 -10.25
CA LEU A 205 -2.60 25.79 -11.35
C LEU A 205 -2.87 27.28 -11.18
N ASP A 206 -4.05 27.67 -10.71
CA ASP A 206 -4.43 29.07 -10.45
C ASP A 206 -3.56 29.71 -9.34
N LYS A 207 -3.05 28.90 -8.42
CA LYS A 207 -2.07 29.34 -7.41
C LYS A 207 -0.65 29.44 -7.95
N GLY A 208 -0.42 29.08 -9.22
CA GLY A 208 0.89 29.04 -9.86
C GLY A 208 1.74 27.82 -9.48
N GLU A 209 1.14 26.79 -8.94
CA GLU A 209 1.83 25.55 -8.60
C GLU A 209 2.24 24.79 -9.88
N LYS A 210 3.42 24.15 -9.86
CA LYS A 210 3.85 23.23 -10.91
C LYS A 210 3.28 21.84 -10.63
N VAL A 211 2.46 21.34 -11.53
CA VAL A 211 1.74 20.07 -11.32
C VAL A 211 2.18 19.03 -12.37
N PHE A 212 2.47 17.82 -11.88
CA PHE A 212 2.55 16.61 -12.70
C PHE A 212 1.29 15.78 -12.43
N PHE A 213 0.44 15.65 -13.44
CA PHE A 213 -0.77 14.82 -13.35
C PHE A 213 -0.47 13.43 -13.90
N ILE A 214 -0.39 12.43 -13.02
CA ILE A 214 -0.04 11.05 -13.37
C ILE A 214 -1.29 10.19 -13.20
N VAL A 215 -1.70 9.49 -14.25
CA VAL A 215 -2.81 8.52 -14.23
C VAL A 215 -2.23 7.12 -14.31
N LEU A 216 -2.47 6.34 -13.27
CA LEU A 216 -2.16 4.91 -13.24
C LEU A 216 -3.46 4.13 -13.48
N ASP A 217 -3.56 3.57 -14.68
CA ASP A 217 -4.75 2.78 -15.06
C ASP A 217 -4.74 1.41 -14.38
N ASN A 218 -5.92 0.91 -14.04
CA ASN A 218 -6.11 -0.38 -13.36
C ASN A 218 -5.32 -0.53 -12.04
N PHE A 219 -5.06 0.59 -11.37
CA PHE A 219 -4.31 0.62 -10.11
C PHE A 219 -5.28 0.66 -8.93
N ARG A 220 -5.28 -0.40 -8.11
CA ARG A 220 -6.22 -0.53 -6.99
C ARG A 220 -5.72 0.20 -5.75
N TYR A 221 -6.66 0.51 -4.85
CA TYR A 221 -6.37 1.22 -3.60
C TYR A 221 -5.47 0.43 -2.65
N ASP A 222 -5.58 -0.90 -2.58
CA ASP A 222 -4.68 -1.75 -1.81
C ASP A 222 -3.23 -1.66 -2.32
N GLN A 223 -3.03 -1.66 -3.64
CA GLN A 223 -1.72 -1.45 -4.26
C GLN A 223 -1.17 -0.05 -3.97
N TRP A 224 -2.04 0.96 -4.02
CA TRP A 224 -1.66 2.32 -3.63
C TRP A 224 -1.19 2.39 -2.18
N ARG A 225 -1.88 1.76 -1.25
CA ARG A 225 -1.50 1.77 0.17
C ARG A 225 -0.09 1.23 0.41
N VAL A 226 0.24 0.11 -0.25
CA VAL A 226 1.61 -0.45 -0.19
C VAL A 226 2.64 0.51 -0.80
N LEU A 227 2.33 1.12 -1.94
CA LEU A 227 3.22 2.07 -2.59
C LEU A 227 3.37 3.37 -1.79
N ALA A 228 2.29 3.87 -1.19
CA ALA A 228 2.30 5.11 -0.41
C ALA A 228 3.22 5.04 0.81
N ASP A 229 3.31 3.89 1.46
CA ASP A 229 4.22 3.68 2.59
C ASP A 229 5.69 3.83 2.16
N GLU A 230 6.07 3.29 1.01
CA GLU A 230 7.42 3.45 0.43
C GLU A 230 7.71 4.90 0.01
N LEU A 231 6.69 5.62 -0.47
CA LEU A 231 6.83 7.00 -0.92
C LEU A 231 6.80 8.02 0.23
N SER A 232 6.30 7.65 1.40
CA SER A 232 6.10 8.56 2.54
C SER A 232 7.38 9.24 3.04
N GLY A 233 8.53 8.60 2.85
CA GLY A 233 9.85 9.17 3.16
C GLY A 233 10.34 10.23 2.16
N LEU A 234 9.73 10.32 0.98
CA LEU A 234 10.13 11.21 -0.12
C LEU A 234 9.13 12.34 -0.38
N PHE A 235 7.86 12.12 -0.08
CA PHE A 235 6.75 13.02 -0.41
C PHE A 235 5.82 13.23 0.77
N ASN A 236 5.23 14.43 0.86
CA ASN A 236 4.06 14.66 1.69
C ASN A 236 2.83 14.20 0.92
N ILE A 237 2.12 13.21 1.44
CA ILE A 237 0.99 12.57 0.77
C ILE A 237 -0.32 13.11 1.37
N ASP A 238 -1.16 13.70 0.52
CA ASP A 238 -2.55 14.04 0.83
C ASP A 238 -3.46 13.12 0.00
N GLU A 239 -4.18 12.22 0.65
CA GLU A 239 -4.95 11.17 0.01
C GLU A 239 -6.44 11.50 0.00
N GLN A 240 -7.02 11.55 -1.19
CA GLN A 240 -8.46 11.72 -1.38
C GLN A 240 -9.03 10.58 -2.23
N LEU A 241 -10.22 10.11 -1.89
CA LEU A 241 -10.98 9.18 -2.70
C LEU A 241 -12.06 9.92 -3.49
N TYR A 242 -12.39 9.39 -4.65
CA TYR A 242 -13.51 9.88 -5.47
C TYR A 242 -14.33 8.70 -6.00
N PHE A 243 -15.55 8.95 -6.43
CA PHE A 243 -16.39 7.96 -7.09
C PHE A 243 -16.13 8.00 -8.60
N SER A 244 -15.74 6.87 -9.16
CA SER A 244 -15.70 6.74 -10.61
C SER A 244 -17.11 6.76 -11.18
N ILE A 245 -17.25 7.26 -12.40
CA ILE A 245 -18.51 7.11 -13.13
C ILE A 245 -18.75 5.65 -13.50
N LEU A 246 -20.01 5.31 -13.76
CA LEU A 246 -20.42 4.00 -14.23
C LEU A 246 -20.81 4.06 -15.71
N PRO A 247 -20.38 3.07 -16.52
CA PRO A 247 -19.45 2.00 -16.17
C PRO A 247 -18.04 2.51 -15.90
N THR A 248 -17.30 1.81 -15.05
CA THR A 248 -15.91 2.17 -14.67
C THR A 248 -14.88 1.84 -15.74
N ALA A 249 -15.33 1.39 -16.91
CA ALA A 249 -14.45 1.05 -18.03
C ALA A 249 -13.59 2.26 -18.44
N THR A 250 -12.35 1.99 -18.81
CA THR A 250 -11.32 2.99 -19.08
C THR A 250 -11.79 4.05 -20.08
N GLN A 251 -12.42 3.65 -21.17
CA GLN A 251 -12.94 4.53 -22.22
C GLN A 251 -13.97 5.56 -21.73
N TYR A 252 -14.74 5.24 -20.69
CA TYR A 252 -15.70 6.16 -20.08
C TYR A 252 -15.06 6.97 -18.97
N ALA A 253 -14.48 6.28 -17.97
CA ALA A 253 -13.98 6.91 -16.76
C ALA A 253 -12.79 7.84 -17.03
N ARG A 254 -11.81 7.41 -17.83
CA ARG A 254 -10.65 8.27 -18.16
C ARG A 254 -11.03 9.44 -19.04
N ASN A 255 -11.82 9.22 -20.09
CA ASN A 255 -12.29 10.32 -20.92
C ASN A 255 -13.09 11.35 -20.10
N ALA A 256 -13.88 10.91 -19.12
CA ALA A 256 -14.56 11.82 -18.20
C ALA A 256 -13.60 12.62 -17.31
N ILE A 257 -12.50 12.02 -16.85
CA ILE A 257 -11.44 12.73 -16.11
C ILE A 257 -10.84 13.82 -16.98
N PHE A 258 -10.40 13.46 -18.20
CA PHE A 258 -9.66 14.35 -19.08
C PHE A 258 -10.52 15.43 -19.75
N SER A 259 -11.82 15.19 -19.94
CA SER A 259 -12.74 16.16 -20.52
C SER A 259 -13.48 17.01 -19.48
N GLY A 260 -13.55 16.56 -18.23
CA GLY A 260 -14.41 17.16 -17.21
C GLY A 260 -15.91 17.06 -17.52
N LEU A 261 -16.31 16.11 -18.38
CA LEU A 261 -17.68 15.91 -18.87
C LEU A 261 -18.10 14.45 -18.70
N MET A 262 -19.42 14.23 -18.67
CA MET A 262 -19.98 12.89 -18.76
C MET A 262 -19.87 12.33 -20.19
N PRO A 263 -19.83 11.01 -20.41
CA PRO A 263 -19.70 10.40 -21.71
C PRO A 263 -20.70 10.88 -22.77
N ASP A 264 -21.97 11.00 -22.41
CA ASP A 264 -23.03 11.52 -23.26
C ASP A 264 -22.81 12.98 -23.68
N GLN A 265 -22.21 13.77 -22.80
CA GLN A 265 -21.83 15.16 -23.11
C GLN A 265 -20.64 15.22 -24.05
N ILE A 266 -19.63 14.33 -23.87
CA ILE A 266 -18.48 14.24 -24.78
C ILE A 266 -18.97 13.87 -26.18
N ALA A 267 -19.78 12.81 -26.30
CA ALA A 267 -20.33 12.35 -27.57
C ALA A 267 -21.16 13.44 -28.29
N LYS A 268 -21.86 14.26 -27.52
CA LYS A 268 -22.69 15.34 -28.08
C LYS A 268 -21.92 16.59 -28.48
N LEU A 269 -20.93 17.01 -27.65
CA LEU A 269 -20.21 18.27 -27.84
C LEU A 269 -18.96 18.08 -28.73
N PHE A 270 -18.35 16.90 -28.71
CA PHE A 270 -17.11 16.56 -29.39
C PHE A 270 -17.24 15.18 -30.05
N PRO A 271 -18.20 15.01 -31.02
CA PRO A 271 -18.44 13.72 -31.65
C PRO A 271 -17.19 13.15 -32.37
N GLU A 272 -16.29 14.01 -32.81
CA GLU A 272 -15.02 13.60 -33.44
C GLU A 272 -13.98 13.07 -32.46
N LEU A 273 -14.15 13.32 -31.17
CA LEU A 273 -13.29 12.82 -30.10
C LEU A 273 -13.91 11.62 -29.35
N TRP A 274 -15.16 11.29 -29.65
CA TRP A 274 -15.85 10.15 -29.09
C TRP A 274 -15.66 8.91 -29.98
N VAL A 275 -15.39 7.78 -29.34
CA VAL A 275 -15.22 6.46 -30.01
C VAL A 275 -16.28 5.52 -29.45
N ASP A 276 -17.09 4.96 -30.32
CA ASP A 276 -18.16 4.03 -29.95
C ASP A 276 -17.65 2.66 -29.49
N GLU A 277 -18.51 1.90 -28.80
CA GLU A 277 -18.12 0.60 -28.22
C GLU A 277 -17.70 -0.44 -29.24
N ASP A 278 -18.25 -0.38 -30.45
CA ASP A 278 -18.01 -1.32 -31.53
C ASP A 278 -16.65 -1.13 -32.23
N GLU A 279 -15.96 -0.04 -31.95
CA GLU A 279 -14.63 0.20 -32.49
C GLU A 279 -13.57 -0.43 -31.60
N GLU A 280 -12.85 -1.44 -32.10
CA GLU A 280 -11.84 -2.19 -31.34
C GLU A 280 -10.55 -1.37 -31.04
N GLU A 281 -10.27 -0.33 -31.82
CA GLU A 281 -9.05 0.47 -31.73
C GLU A 281 -9.35 1.91 -31.30
N ASN A 282 -8.43 2.49 -30.49
CA ASN A 282 -8.33 3.95 -30.24
C ASN A 282 -9.24 4.57 -29.16
N LYS A 283 -9.89 3.81 -28.31
CA LYS A 283 -10.85 4.31 -27.30
C LYS A 283 -10.30 5.35 -26.31
N ASN A 284 -8.98 5.48 -26.17
CA ASN A 284 -8.31 6.41 -25.25
C ASN A 284 -7.25 7.31 -25.92
N LEU A 285 -7.20 7.36 -27.26
CA LEU A 285 -6.23 8.20 -27.97
C LEU A 285 -6.57 9.70 -27.93
N ASN A 286 -7.80 10.03 -27.59
CA ASN A 286 -8.30 11.41 -27.59
C ASN A 286 -8.16 12.16 -26.26
N GLU A 287 -7.44 11.60 -25.29
CA GLU A 287 -7.21 12.24 -23.98
C GLU A 287 -6.51 13.61 -24.11
N ALA A 288 -5.46 13.71 -24.91
CA ALA A 288 -4.75 14.96 -25.11
C ALA A 288 -5.60 16.06 -25.82
N PRO A 289 -6.37 15.77 -26.88
CA PRO A 289 -7.37 16.68 -27.39
C PRO A 289 -8.42 17.09 -26.34
N LEU A 290 -8.96 16.15 -25.57
CA LEU A 290 -9.95 16.43 -24.52
C LEU A 290 -9.40 17.37 -23.43
N ILE A 291 -8.14 17.18 -22.98
CA ILE A 291 -7.49 18.10 -22.04
C ILE A 291 -7.38 19.51 -22.63
N ARG A 292 -6.97 19.64 -23.89
CA ARG A 292 -6.88 20.96 -24.55
C ARG A 292 -8.22 21.67 -24.56
N THR A 293 -9.26 20.95 -24.93
CA THR A 293 -10.63 21.50 -24.98
C THR A 293 -11.09 22.01 -23.59
N ILE A 294 -10.87 21.26 -22.52
CA ILE A 294 -11.28 21.72 -21.18
C ILE A 294 -10.47 22.93 -20.71
N ILE A 295 -9.17 22.98 -21.02
CA ILE A 295 -8.33 24.15 -20.69
C ILE A 295 -8.79 25.38 -21.48
N GLU A 296 -9.05 25.26 -22.78
CA GLU A 296 -9.57 26.35 -23.60
C GLU A 296 -10.91 26.85 -23.10
N LEU A 297 -11.84 25.96 -22.77
CA LEU A 297 -13.14 26.32 -22.18
C LEU A 297 -12.99 27.00 -20.81
N SER A 298 -12.02 26.60 -19.99
CA SER A 298 -11.78 27.25 -18.70
C SER A 298 -11.20 28.65 -18.83
N LEU A 299 -10.39 28.91 -19.86
CA LEU A 299 -9.79 30.23 -20.14
C LEU A 299 -10.80 31.23 -20.73
N ILE A 300 -11.87 30.75 -21.36
CA ILE A 300 -12.92 31.62 -21.93
C ILE A 300 -13.83 32.20 -20.83
N HIS A 301 -13.82 31.60 -19.64
CA HIS A 301 -14.67 32.03 -18.51
C HIS A 301 -13.91 32.87 -17.46
N ILE A 302 -12.64 33.26 -17.72
CA ILE A 302 -11.88 34.27 -17.00
C ILE A 302 -11.92 35.59 -17.82
#